data_8b2efa359e965fab6244d677c22d68f1
#
_entry.id   8b2efa359e965fab6244d677c22d68f1
#
_cell.length_a   1.000
_cell.length_b   1.000
_cell.length_c   1.000
_cell.angle_alpha   90.00
_cell.angle_beta   90.00
_cell.angle_gamma   90.00
#
_symmetry.space_group_name_H-M   'P 1'
#
loop_
_entity.id
_entity.type
_entity.pdbx_description
1 polymer ?
#
loop_
_entity_poly.entity_id
_entity_poly.type
_entity_poly.pdbx_seq_one_letter_code
_entity_poly.pdbx_strand_id
1 'polypeptide(L)'
;MPPARSKGFKVCMGSSKFLSRASLSSVSVTTVVSSLLAVQTPGAGFTDLTAEVVKFIDDACAREGIATLFIRHTSASLTIQENADPSVLRDLTTALDRLAPEDAAWSHDSEGSDDMPAHVKTALTATSLQVPVLGGKLALGTWQAIYLIEHRSRPHRREVVLQFIGSVG
;
A
#
# COMPACT_ATOMS: atom_id res chain seq x y z
N MET A 1 40.45 20.14 7.60
CA MET A 1 39.84 19.48 6.44
C MET A 1 38.75 20.39 5.92
N PRO A 2 38.78 20.84 4.65
CA PRO A 2 37.71 21.66 4.09
C PRO A 2 36.50 20.78 3.74
N PRO A 3 35.25 21.32 3.81
CA PRO A 3 34.04 20.57 3.51
C PRO A 3 33.94 20.24 2.01
N ALA A 4 33.50 19.02 1.71
CA ALA A 4 33.30 18.54 0.36
C ALA A 4 32.25 19.38 -0.38
N ARG A 5 32.63 19.95 -1.53
CA ARG A 5 31.71 20.67 -2.44
C ARG A 5 30.71 19.71 -3.03
N SER A 6 29.42 19.98 -2.79
CA SER A 6 28.31 19.34 -3.48
C SER A 6 28.40 19.64 -4.98
N LYS A 7 28.57 18.62 -5.82
CA LYS A 7 28.49 18.76 -7.27
C LYS A 7 27.01 18.99 -7.63
N GLY A 8 26.69 20.21 -8.02
CA GLY A 8 25.39 20.56 -8.58
C GLY A 8 25.13 19.80 -9.87
N PHE A 9 24.05 19.01 -9.90
CA PHE A 9 23.54 18.40 -11.11
C PHE A 9 22.92 19.48 -12.01
N LYS A 10 23.45 19.66 -13.22
CA LYS A 10 22.82 20.49 -14.25
C LYS A 10 21.59 19.76 -14.78
N VAL A 11 20.41 20.33 -14.57
CA VAL A 11 19.16 19.87 -15.14
C VAL A 11 18.98 20.46 -16.52
N CYS A 12 18.91 19.63 -17.58
CA CYS A 12 18.45 20.04 -18.88
C CYS A 12 16.95 20.35 -18.84
N MET A 13 16.57 21.60 -19.00
CA MET A 13 15.18 22.02 -19.12
C MET A 13 14.69 21.79 -20.55
N GLY A 14 13.95 20.71 -20.76
CA GLY A 14 13.05 20.55 -21.90
C GLY A 14 11.66 21.02 -21.49
N SER A 15 11.23 22.19 -21.95
CA SER A 15 9.91 22.72 -21.63
C SER A 15 8.86 22.12 -22.55
N SER A 16 8.12 21.12 -22.07
CA SER A 16 6.84 20.70 -22.64
C SER A 16 5.73 21.57 -22.00
N LYS A 17 4.82 22.12 -22.82
CA LYS A 17 3.68 22.95 -22.35
C LYS A 17 2.70 22.18 -21.43
N PHE A 18 2.81 20.86 -21.34
CA PHE A 18 1.88 19.98 -20.62
C PHE A 18 2.50 19.26 -19.42
N LEU A 19 3.83 19.40 -19.25
CA LEU A 19 4.55 18.71 -18.18
C LEU A 19 5.41 19.71 -17.42
N SER A 20 5.28 19.73 -16.11
CA SER A 20 6.14 20.49 -15.21
C SER A 20 6.65 19.57 -14.10
N ARG A 21 7.89 19.79 -13.69
CA ARG A 21 8.52 19.07 -12.59
C ARG A 21 9.07 20.07 -11.58
N ALA A 22 8.78 19.86 -10.30
CA ALA A 22 9.39 20.63 -9.22
C ALA A 22 10.92 20.39 -9.19
N SER A 23 11.63 21.26 -8.51
CA SER A 23 13.08 21.13 -8.28
C SER A 23 13.39 19.82 -7.55
N LEU A 24 14.55 19.23 -7.85
CA LEU A 24 15.05 18.07 -7.13
C LEU A 24 15.40 18.46 -5.69
N SER A 25 14.99 17.61 -4.76
CA SER A 25 15.48 17.59 -3.38
C SER A 25 16.19 16.26 -3.12
N SER A 26 17.16 16.25 -2.21
CA SER A 26 17.83 15.03 -1.77
C SER A 26 18.02 15.07 -0.26
N VAL A 27 17.81 13.93 0.37
CA VAL A 27 18.08 13.73 1.80
C VAL A 27 18.85 12.45 1.99
N SER A 28 19.61 12.36 3.08
CA SER A 28 20.26 11.11 3.46
C SER A 28 19.26 10.21 4.17
N VAL A 29 19.28 8.92 3.83
CA VAL A 29 18.54 7.89 4.60
C VAL A 29 19.29 7.67 5.91
N THR A 30 18.60 7.86 7.03
CA THR A 30 19.20 7.75 8.37
C THR A 30 18.60 6.64 9.20
N THR A 31 17.42 6.17 8.84
CA THR A 31 16.62 5.33 9.74
C THR A 31 15.78 4.31 8.98
N VAL A 32 15.63 3.12 9.59
CA VAL A 32 14.63 2.12 9.23
C VAL A 32 13.79 1.88 10.48
N VAL A 33 12.48 2.07 10.38
CA VAL A 33 11.51 1.79 11.44
C VAL A 33 10.54 0.73 10.94
N SER A 34 10.20 -0.25 11.77
CA SER A 34 9.26 -1.30 11.42
C SER A 34 8.25 -1.53 12.54
N SER A 35 7.02 -1.85 12.16
CA SER A 35 5.95 -2.26 13.06
C SER A 35 5.13 -3.38 12.43
N LEU A 36 4.38 -4.10 13.25
CA LEU A 36 3.44 -5.13 12.81
C LEU A 36 2.03 -4.70 13.16
N LEU A 37 1.21 -4.44 12.14
CA LEU A 37 -0.20 -4.11 12.29
C LEU A 37 -1.02 -5.40 12.21
N ALA A 38 -1.82 -5.68 13.25
CA ALA A 38 -2.78 -6.77 13.26
C ALA A 38 -4.18 -6.22 12.92
N VAL A 39 -4.79 -6.78 11.88
CA VAL A 39 -6.11 -6.37 11.38
C VAL A 39 -7.10 -7.51 11.56
N GLN A 40 -8.20 -7.27 12.26
CA GLN A 40 -9.32 -8.20 12.34
C GLN A 40 -10.29 -7.89 11.20
N THR A 41 -10.45 -8.83 10.27
CA THR A 41 -11.39 -8.70 9.16
C THR A 41 -12.70 -9.41 9.48
N PRO A 42 -13.86 -8.84 9.14
CA PRO A 42 -15.16 -9.49 9.39
C PRO A 42 -15.50 -10.60 8.39
N GLY A 43 -14.75 -10.70 7.31
CA GLY A 43 -14.96 -11.53 6.13
C GLY A 43 -14.58 -10.75 4.88
N ALA A 44 -14.95 -11.25 3.69
CA ALA A 44 -14.58 -10.67 2.41
C ALA A 44 -14.94 -9.17 2.31
N GLY A 45 -14.00 -8.38 1.79
CA GLY A 45 -14.18 -6.93 1.61
C GLY A 45 -12.93 -6.12 1.90
N PHE A 46 -13.12 -4.81 1.96
CA PHE A 46 -12.06 -3.82 2.11
C PHE A 46 -12.03 -3.26 3.54
N THR A 47 -10.85 -3.18 4.13
CA THR A 47 -10.60 -2.51 5.40
C THR A 47 -9.64 -1.36 5.18
N ASP A 48 -10.03 -0.13 5.50
CA ASP A 48 -9.18 1.05 5.38
C ASP A 48 -8.08 1.03 6.46
N LEU A 49 -6.84 1.08 6.02
CA LEU A 49 -5.64 1.12 6.85
C LEU A 49 -5.01 2.51 6.93
N THR A 50 -5.53 3.50 6.20
CA THR A 50 -4.87 4.79 6.00
C THR A 50 -4.54 5.48 7.32
N ALA A 51 -5.49 5.52 8.25
CA ALA A 51 -5.28 6.17 9.55
C ALA A 51 -4.17 5.51 10.38
N GLU A 52 -4.09 4.17 10.35
CA GLU A 52 -3.04 3.43 11.08
C GLU A 52 -1.66 3.65 10.45
N VAL A 53 -1.60 3.74 9.10
CA VAL A 53 -0.34 4.02 8.40
C VAL A 53 0.10 5.45 8.64
N VAL A 54 -0.81 6.44 8.65
CA VAL A 54 -0.51 7.83 9.02
C VAL A 54 0.05 7.89 10.43
N LYS A 55 -0.62 7.24 11.39
CA LYS A 55 -0.14 7.18 12.77
C LYS A 55 1.25 6.55 12.88
N PHE A 56 1.53 5.48 12.14
CA PHE A 56 2.87 4.86 12.11
C PHE A 56 3.94 5.84 11.59
N ILE A 57 3.64 6.65 10.58
CA ILE A 57 4.54 7.69 10.04
C ILE A 57 4.79 8.79 11.06
N ASP A 58 3.74 9.22 11.78
CA ASP A 58 3.83 10.22 12.84
C ASP A 58 4.65 9.68 14.04
N ASP A 59 4.37 8.47 14.51
CA ASP A 59 5.08 7.82 15.61
C ASP A 59 6.57 7.59 15.29
N ALA A 60 6.89 7.37 14.00
CA ALA A 60 8.26 7.25 13.51
C ALA A 60 8.98 8.60 13.37
N CYS A 61 8.31 9.73 13.60
CA CYS A 61 8.83 11.08 13.29
C CYS A 61 9.37 11.19 11.86
N ALA A 62 8.77 10.45 10.91
CA ALA A 62 9.21 10.37 9.53
C ALA A 62 9.14 11.73 8.83
N ARG A 63 10.10 12.04 7.95
CA ARG A 63 10.13 13.28 7.16
C ARG A 63 10.13 13.00 5.68
N GLU A 64 11.19 12.41 5.15
CA GLU A 64 11.35 12.12 3.73
C GLU A 64 11.76 10.67 3.55
N GLY A 65 11.07 9.93 2.70
CA GLY A 65 11.39 8.52 2.48
C GLY A 65 10.27 7.73 1.83
N ILE A 66 10.20 6.44 2.16
CA ILE A 66 9.21 5.49 1.63
C ILE A 66 8.62 4.69 2.79
N ALA A 67 7.30 4.69 2.86
CA ALA A 67 6.53 3.73 3.65
C ALA A 67 6.24 2.49 2.79
N THR A 68 6.60 1.32 3.28
CA THR A 68 6.31 0.02 2.67
C THR A 68 5.32 -0.73 3.55
N LEU A 69 4.28 -1.27 2.94
CA LEU A 69 3.36 -2.20 3.57
C LEU A 69 3.55 -3.57 2.93
N PHE A 70 3.57 -4.63 3.73
CA PHE A 70 3.65 -6.00 3.24
C PHE A 70 2.70 -6.89 4.02
N ILE A 71 1.73 -7.51 3.33
CA ILE A 71 0.80 -8.46 3.95
C ILE A 71 1.42 -9.86 3.98
N ARG A 72 1.40 -10.51 5.15
CA ARG A 72 2.03 -11.82 5.39
C ARG A 72 1.06 -12.98 5.15
N HIS A 73 0.22 -12.87 4.12
CA HIS A 73 -0.83 -13.86 3.83
C HIS A 73 -0.99 -14.08 2.33
N THR A 74 -1.51 -15.24 1.96
CA THR A 74 -1.72 -15.66 0.56
C THR A 74 -3.19 -15.61 0.13
N SER A 75 -4.10 -15.24 1.03
CA SER A 75 -5.55 -15.13 0.79
C SER A 75 -6.11 -13.77 1.19
N ALA A 76 -5.24 -12.78 1.31
CA ALA A 76 -5.57 -11.36 1.49
C ALA A 76 -4.51 -10.51 0.79
N SER A 77 -4.84 -9.29 0.43
CA SER A 77 -3.95 -8.40 -0.34
C SER A 77 -4.09 -6.93 0.08
N LEU A 78 -3.34 -6.07 -0.59
CA LEU A 78 -3.32 -4.63 -0.37
C LEU A 78 -3.66 -3.89 -1.67
N THR A 79 -4.26 -2.70 -1.54
CA THR A 79 -4.47 -1.81 -2.69
C THR A 79 -4.52 -0.35 -2.26
N ILE A 80 -4.33 0.56 -3.21
CA ILE A 80 -4.67 1.98 -3.07
C ILE A 80 -5.83 2.24 -4.01
N GLN A 81 -6.95 2.70 -3.45
CA GLN A 81 -8.18 2.93 -4.20
C GLN A 81 -8.90 4.18 -3.71
N GLU A 82 -9.94 4.55 -4.44
CA GLU A 82 -10.79 5.69 -4.12
C GLU A 82 -11.52 5.50 -2.78
N ASN A 83 -11.55 6.59 -1.99
CA ASN A 83 -12.18 6.65 -0.68
C ASN A 83 -13.46 7.52 -0.65
N ALA A 84 -13.86 8.10 -1.78
CA ALA A 84 -14.99 9.04 -1.85
C ALA A 84 -16.32 8.35 -2.13
N ASP A 85 -16.35 7.43 -3.09
CA ASP A 85 -17.56 6.68 -3.47
C ASP A 85 -17.46 5.21 -3.03
N PRO A 86 -18.26 4.77 -2.04
CA PRO A 86 -18.29 3.38 -1.61
C PRO A 86 -18.69 2.38 -2.70
N SER A 87 -19.29 2.84 -3.81
CA SER A 87 -19.67 1.97 -4.93
C SER A 87 -18.43 1.40 -5.64
N VAL A 88 -17.31 2.15 -5.68
CA VAL A 88 -16.06 1.68 -6.27
C VAL A 88 -15.58 0.38 -5.62
N LEU A 89 -15.58 0.31 -4.28
CA LEU A 89 -15.14 -0.88 -3.56
C LEU A 89 -16.09 -2.07 -3.77
N ARG A 90 -17.41 -1.82 -3.88
CA ARG A 90 -18.40 -2.87 -4.19
C ARG A 90 -18.21 -3.41 -5.60
N ASP A 91 -18.00 -2.53 -6.57
CA ASP A 91 -17.79 -2.93 -7.97
C ASP A 91 -16.47 -3.69 -8.15
N LEU A 92 -15.41 -3.28 -7.43
CA LEU A 92 -14.16 -4.02 -7.40
C LEU A 92 -14.32 -5.42 -6.79
N THR A 93 -15.10 -5.56 -5.72
CA THR A 93 -15.43 -6.87 -5.15
C THR A 93 -16.12 -7.74 -6.19
N THR A 94 -17.17 -7.20 -6.84
CA THR A 94 -17.90 -7.90 -7.91
C THR A 94 -17.00 -8.30 -9.07
N ALA A 95 -16.09 -7.43 -9.48
CA ALA A 95 -15.14 -7.72 -10.55
C ALA A 95 -14.18 -8.85 -10.18
N LEU A 96 -13.63 -8.84 -8.95
CA LEU A 96 -12.75 -9.90 -8.45
C LEU A 96 -13.49 -11.23 -8.32
N ASP A 97 -14.76 -11.24 -7.90
CA ASP A 97 -15.58 -12.46 -7.81
C ASP A 97 -15.84 -13.07 -9.20
N ARG A 98 -16.04 -12.24 -10.22
CA ARG A 98 -16.19 -12.70 -11.60
C ARG A 98 -14.89 -13.26 -12.18
N LEU A 99 -13.74 -12.74 -11.78
CA LEU A 99 -12.43 -13.20 -12.24
C LEU A 99 -12.01 -14.53 -11.57
N ALA A 100 -12.48 -14.77 -10.35
CA ALA A 100 -12.16 -15.96 -9.58
C ALA A 100 -13.44 -16.47 -8.85
N PRO A 101 -14.37 -17.09 -9.60
CA PRO A 101 -15.64 -17.56 -9.03
C PRO A 101 -15.41 -18.82 -8.17
N GLU A 102 -16.23 -18.98 -7.13
CA GLU A 102 -16.15 -20.13 -6.20
C GLU A 102 -16.62 -21.44 -6.82
N ASP A 103 -17.48 -21.37 -7.83
CA ASP A 103 -18.06 -22.53 -8.53
C ASP A 103 -17.21 -23.05 -9.70
N ALA A 104 -16.03 -22.47 -9.94
CA ALA A 104 -15.09 -23.02 -10.91
C ALA A 104 -14.48 -24.34 -10.37
N ALA A 105 -14.11 -25.22 -11.29
CA ALA A 105 -13.55 -26.54 -10.97
C ALA A 105 -12.08 -26.41 -10.48
N TRP A 106 -11.89 -25.90 -9.28
CA TRP A 106 -10.60 -25.79 -8.63
C TRP A 106 -10.15 -27.13 -8.05
N SER A 107 -8.85 -27.47 -8.18
CA SER A 107 -8.28 -28.65 -7.55
C SER A 107 -7.93 -28.45 -6.07
N HIS A 108 -7.77 -27.19 -5.65
CA HIS A 108 -7.48 -26.78 -4.28
C HIS A 108 -8.80 -26.39 -3.60
N ASP A 109 -9.42 -27.35 -2.88
CA ASP A 109 -10.78 -27.22 -2.33
C ASP A 109 -10.92 -27.65 -0.86
N SER A 110 -9.82 -28.12 -0.24
CA SER A 110 -9.86 -28.71 1.10
C SER A 110 -10.15 -27.71 2.23
N GLU A 111 -9.89 -26.42 2.02
CA GLU A 111 -10.10 -25.35 3.01
C GLU A 111 -11.38 -24.53 2.77
N GLY A 112 -12.20 -24.96 1.82
CA GLY A 112 -13.48 -24.33 1.45
C GLY A 112 -13.51 -23.79 0.01
N SER A 113 -14.72 -23.56 -0.54
CA SER A 113 -14.92 -23.10 -1.91
C SER A 113 -14.29 -21.74 -2.20
N ASP A 114 -14.14 -20.91 -1.18
CA ASP A 114 -13.59 -19.55 -1.27
C ASP A 114 -12.04 -19.50 -1.22
N ASP A 115 -11.36 -20.65 -0.95
CA ASP A 115 -9.92 -20.64 -0.71
C ASP A 115 -9.11 -20.42 -2.00
N MET A 116 -9.29 -21.25 -3.01
CA MET A 116 -8.57 -21.06 -4.27
C MET A 116 -8.93 -19.73 -4.95
N PRO A 117 -10.21 -19.29 -5.00
CA PRO A 117 -10.57 -17.94 -5.40
C PRO A 117 -9.78 -16.86 -4.67
N ALA A 118 -9.60 -16.97 -3.34
CA ALA A 118 -8.83 -16.02 -2.56
C ALA A 118 -7.35 -15.98 -2.98
N HIS A 119 -6.72 -17.12 -3.27
CA HIS A 119 -5.37 -17.18 -3.81
C HIS A 119 -5.26 -16.50 -5.18
N VAL A 120 -6.22 -16.74 -6.07
CA VAL A 120 -6.26 -16.08 -7.40
C VAL A 120 -6.40 -14.58 -7.25
N LYS A 121 -7.35 -14.11 -6.42
CA LYS A 121 -7.56 -12.68 -6.16
C LYS A 121 -6.30 -12.02 -5.58
N THR A 122 -5.61 -12.71 -4.66
CA THR A 122 -4.33 -12.24 -4.10
C THR A 122 -3.24 -12.16 -5.16
N ALA A 123 -3.18 -13.09 -6.10
CA ALA A 123 -2.22 -13.06 -7.20
C ALA A 123 -2.50 -11.95 -8.23
N LEU A 124 -3.75 -11.55 -8.37
CA LEU A 124 -4.19 -10.46 -9.26
C LEU A 124 -4.04 -9.05 -8.64
N THR A 125 -3.86 -8.99 -7.34
CA THR A 125 -3.74 -7.73 -6.57
C THR A 125 -2.33 -7.61 -5.96
N ALA A 126 -2.08 -6.64 -5.09
CA ALA A 126 -0.75 -6.44 -4.53
C ALA A 126 -0.62 -7.04 -3.13
N THR A 127 0.49 -7.72 -2.85
CA THR A 127 0.86 -8.13 -1.48
C THR A 127 1.79 -7.13 -0.80
N SER A 128 2.26 -6.13 -1.55
CA SER A 128 3.13 -5.07 -1.06
C SER A 128 2.76 -3.75 -1.71
N LEU A 129 2.79 -2.67 -0.93
CA LEU A 129 2.62 -1.30 -1.42
C LEU A 129 3.80 -0.45 -0.97
N GLN A 130 4.14 0.53 -1.79
CA GLN A 130 5.10 1.57 -1.45
C GLN A 130 4.46 2.94 -1.63
N VAL A 131 4.50 3.77 -0.61
CA VAL A 131 3.97 5.12 -0.62
C VAL A 131 5.10 6.09 -0.24
N PRO A 132 5.42 7.07 -1.08
CA PRO A 132 6.37 8.11 -0.70
C PRO A 132 5.90 8.88 0.53
N VAL A 133 6.85 9.25 1.38
CA VAL A 133 6.64 10.17 2.51
C VAL A 133 7.36 11.47 2.19
N LEU A 134 6.62 12.56 2.13
CA LEU A 134 7.11 13.89 1.77
C LEU A 134 6.69 14.88 2.86
N GLY A 135 7.64 15.58 3.46
CA GLY A 135 7.37 16.53 4.53
C GLY A 135 6.63 15.92 5.72
N GLY A 136 6.88 14.66 6.03
CA GLY A 136 6.22 13.95 7.13
C GLY A 136 4.82 13.42 6.83
N LYS A 137 4.39 13.39 5.56
CA LYS A 137 3.05 12.94 5.15
C LYS A 137 3.14 11.89 4.04
N LEU A 138 2.22 10.94 4.06
CA LEU A 138 2.04 10.03 2.92
C LEU A 138 1.63 10.84 1.68
N ALA A 139 2.33 10.64 0.57
CA ALA A 139 2.06 11.32 -0.69
C ALA A 139 0.87 10.67 -1.44
N LEU A 140 -0.25 10.51 -0.73
CA LEU A 140 -1.50 10.04 -1.31
C LEU A 140 -2.24 11.22 -1.96
N GLY A 141 -2.91 10.96 -3.09
CA GLY A 141 -3.85 11.90 -3.67
C GLY A 141 -5.11 12.05 -2.81
N THR A 142 -5.87 13.13 -3.04
CA THR A 142 -7.08 13.47 -2.26
C THR A 142 -8.10 12.32 -2.17
N TRP A 143 -8.21 11.55 -3.22
CA TRP A 143 -9.17 10.44 -3.32
C TRP A 143 -8.54 9.06 -3.09
N GLN A 144 -7.29 8.99 -2.63
CA GLN A 144 -6.60 7.73 -2.39
C GLN A 144 -6.64 7.35 -0.92
N ALA A 145 -6.97 6.10 -0.64
CA ALA A 145 -6.77 5.45 0.65
C ALA A 145 -6.10 4.09 0.47
N ILE A 146 -5.48 3.63 1.53
CA ILE A 146 -4.79 2.34 1.60
C ILE A 146 -5.75 1.32 2.18
N TYR A 147 -5.99 0.24 1.45
CA TYR A 147 -6.90 -0.82 1.89
C TYR A 147 -6.20 -2.17 1.99
N LEU A 148 -6.58 -2.94 3.01
CA LEU A 148 -6.47 -4.38 3.02
C LEU A 148 -7.72 -4.96 2.37
N ILE A 149 -7.53 -5.92 1.46
CA ILE A 149 -8.62 -6.70 0.86
C ILE A 149 -8.59 -8.09 1.49
N GLU A 150 -9.66 -8.43 2.20
CA GLU A 150 -9.92 -9.78 2.66
C GLU A 150 -10.65 -10.55 1.55
N HIS A 151 -10.11 -11.69 1.16
CA HIS A 151 -10.69 -12.51 0.08
C HIS A 151 -11.46 -13.73 0.60
N ARG A 152 -11.32 -14.08 1.89
CA ARG A 152 -12.04 -15.17 2.53
C ARG A 152 -13.38 -14.68 3.08
N SER A 153 -14.39 -15.52 3.02
CA SER A 153 -15.75 -15.23 3.48
C SER A 153 -15.89 -15.14 5.01
N ARG A 154 -14.99 -15.80 5.75
CA ARG A 154 -15.01 -15.85 7.22
C ARG A 154 -14.10 -14.77 7.83
N PRO A 155 -14.33 -14.38 9.11
CA PRO A 155 -13.43 -13.49 9.83
C PRO A 155 -12.02 -14.07 9.97
N HIS A 156 -11.01 -13.22 9.78
CA HIS A 156 -9.60 -13.59 9.94
C HIS A 156 -8.83 -12.51 10.70
N ARG A 157 -7.72 -12.92 11.32
CA ARG A 157 -6.69 -12.01 11.80
C ARG A 157 -5.56 -11.96 10.78
N ARG A 158 -5.37 -10.78 10.18
CA ARG A 158 -4.33 -10.52 9.17
C ARG A 158 -3.19 -9.71 9.77
N GLU A 159 -1.98 -9.93 9.27
CA GLU A 159 -0.78 -9.22 9.70
C GLU A 159 -0.17 -8.47 8.52
N VAL A 160 0.04 -7.17 8.73
CA VAL A 160 0.69 -6.28 7.78
C VAL A 160 1.95 -5.71 8.42
N VAL A 161 3.09 -5.96 7.81
CA VAL A 161 4.35 -5.29 8.20
C VAL A 161 4.30 -3.89 7.64
N LEU A 162 4.48 -2.90 8.50
CA LEU A 162 4.72 -1.51 8.15
C LEU A 162 6.21 -1.23 8.30
N GLN A 163 6.84 -0.68 7.28
CA GLN A 163 8.24 -0.27 7.33
C GLN A 163 8.42 1.10 6.70
N PHE A 164 9.13 1.96 7.39
CA PHE A 164 9.59 3.25 6.86
C PHE A 164 11.10 3.22 6.69
N ILE A 165 11.56 3.72 5.55
CA ILE A 165 12.99 3.91 5.25
C ILE A 165 13.15 5.35 4.78
N GLY A 166 13.93 6.16 5.53
CA GLY A 166 14.10 7.57 5.19
C GLY A 166 14.84 8.39 6.24
N SER A 167 14.54 9.68 6.26
CA SER A 167 14.98 10.62 7.28
C SER A 167 13.88 10.83 8.32
N VAL A 168 14.27 11.09 9.56
CA VAL A 168 13.41 11.45 10.69
C VAL A 168 13.83 12.80 11.24
N GLY A 169 12.96 13.52 11.95
CA GLY A 169 13.26 14.84 12.46
C GLY A 169 12.39 15.27 13.63
#